data_1d42a47cd059132075bcaec4e825fc25
#
_entry.id   1d42a47cd059132075bcaec4e825fc25
#
_cell.length_a   1.000
_cell.length_b   1.000
_cell.length_c   1.000
_cell.angle_alpha   90.00
_cell.angle_beta   90.00
_cell.angle_gamma   90.00
#
_symmetry.space_group_name_H-M   'P 1'
#
loop_
_entity.id
_entity.type
_entity.pdbx_description
1 polymer ?
#
loop_
_entity_poly.entity_id
_entity_poly.type
_entity_poly.pdbx_seq_one_letter_code
_entity_poly.pdbx_strand_id
1 'polypeptide(L)'
;MALMIAVITDCLFGEPYLLFHIVHYIGAVVDFLDKRLKHTIMNGMLTYVLTCSIFLFGTFLLLHTGSLLTAVFHVFLLKSCFAISSLYVHVGRCRQDDTVGLRKAVSMIVSRDTTNLSKGELYSAAVETLAENYVDSVLSPIFFYLIFGIFALASWLVSSR
;
A
#
# COMPACT_ATOMS: atom_id res chain seq x y z
N MET A 1 -13.00 -11.45 -12.34
CA MET A 1 -14.08 -10.47 -12.10
C MET A 1 -13.77 -9.56 -10.91
N ALA A 2 -13.49 -10.07 -9.71
CA ALA A 2 -13.16 -9.26 -8.52
C ALA A 2 -12.00 -8.28 -8.73
N LEU A 3 -10.90 -8.71 -9.36
CA LEU A 3 -9.75 -7.85 -9.68
C LEU A 3 -10.13 -6.65 -10.55
N MET A 4 -10.92 -6.86 -11.60
CA MET A 4 -11.36 -5.77 -12.47
C MET A 4 -12.24 -4.76 -11.71
N ILE A 5 -13.15 -5.25 -10.87
CA ILE A 5 -13.99 -4.39 -10.03
C ILE A 5 -13.12 -3.59 -9.06
N ALA A 6 -12.12 -4.19 -8.43
CA ALA A 6 -11.21 -3.51 -7.51
C ALA A 6 -10.42 -2.40 -8.21
N VAL A 7 -9.85 -2.66 -9.39
CA VAL A 7 -9.12 -1.67 -10.19
C VAL A 7 -10.03 -0.52 -10.62
N ILE A 8 -11.22 -0.83 -11.15
CA ILE A 8 -12.20 0.18 -11.57
C ILE A 8 -12.62 1.05 -10.36
N THR A 9 -12.88 0.41 -9.23
CA THR A 9 -13.25 1.12 -8.00
C THR A 9 -12.14 2.04 -7.52
N ASP A 10 -10.87 1.63 -7.60
CA ASP A 10 -9.73 2.47 -7.25
C ASP A 10 -9.59 3.68 -8.19
N CYS A 11 -9.75 3.47 -9.49
CA CYS A 11 -9.70 4.55 -10.49
C CYS A 11 -10.85 5.58 -10.31
N LEU A 12 -12.05 5.13 -9.92
CA LEU A 12 -13.23 6.01 -9.80
C LEU A 12 -13.31 6.74 -8.45
N PHE A 13 -13.00 6.05 -7.36
CA PHE A 13 -13.21 6.56 -6.01
C PHE A 13 -11.90 6.94 -5.30
N GLY A 14 -10.75 6.59 -5.88
CA GLY A 14 -9.45 6.81 -5.25
C GLY A 14 -9.25 6.00 -3.97
N GLU A 15 -8.34 6.45 -3.13
CA GLU A 15 -8.08 5.82 -1.84
C GLU A 15 -9.26 6.06 -0.87
N PRO A 16 -9.69 5.01 -0.11
CA PRO A 16 -10.70 5.19 0.92
C PRO A 16 -10.15 6.11 2.03
N TYR A 17 -11.06 6.80 2.73
CA TYR A 17 -10.66 7.56 3.91
C TYR A 17 -9.84 6.68 4.86
N LEU A 18 -8.86 7.28 5.56
CA LEU A 18 -7.89 6.62 6.44
C LEU A 18 -8.53 5.56 7.36
N LEU A 19 -9.74 5.83 7.89
CA LEU A 19 -10.48 4.95 8.79
C LEU A 19 -10.97 3.64 8.12
N PHE A 20 -11.06 3.61 6.79
CA PHE A 20 -11.51 2.43 6.03
C PHE A 20 -10.36 1.73 5.31
N HIS A 21 -9.12 2.20 5.49
CA HIS A 21 -7.98 1.57 4.85
C HIS A 21 -7.43 0.44 5.74
N ILE A 22 -7.40 -0.79 5.21
CA ILE A 22 -6.95 -1.98 5.97
C ILE A 22 -5.52 -1.81 6.53
N VAL A 23 -4.69 -1.08 5.82
CA VAL A 23 -3.32 -0.75 6.20
C VAL A 23 -3.24 0.04 7.52
N HIS A 24 -4.22 0.89 7.80
CA HIS A 24 -4.29 1.60 9.09
C HIS A 24 -4.43 0.63 10.27
N TYR A 25 -5.23 -0.43 10.10
CA TYR A 25 -5.39 -1.46 11.13
C TYR A 25 -4.15 -2.34 11.27
N ILE A 26 -3.46 -2.64 10.16
CA ILE A 26 -2.16 -3.32 10.21
C ILE A 26 -1.17 -2.49 11.02
N GLY A 27 -1.04 -1.19 10.71
CA GLY A 27 -0.18 -0.27 11.45
C GLY A 27 -0.53 -0.21 12.94
N ALA A 28 -1.81 -0.12 13.30
CA ALA A 28 -2.26 -0.09 14.69
C ALA A 28 -1.89 -1.38 15.46
N VAL A 29 -1.96 -2.55 14.81
CA VAL A 29 -1.55 -3.82 15.42
C VAL A 29 -0.03 -3.86 15.62
N VAL A 30 0.74 -3.43 14.61
CA VAL A 30 2.20 -3.34 14.71
C VAL A 30 2.61 -2.39 15.83
N ASP A 31 2.05 -1.19 15.87
CA ASP A 31 2.33 -0.19 16.92
C ASP A 31 1.97 -0.70 18.32
N PHE A 32 0.86 -1.43 18.45
CA PHE A 32 0.46 -2.03 19.72
C PHE A 32 1.45 -3.09 20.21
N LEU A 33 1.92 -3.95 19.30
CA LEU A 33 2.89 -5.00 19.62
C LEU A 33 4.27 -4.40 19.90
N ASP A 34 4.71 -3.42 19.11
CA ASP A 34 6.01 -2.77 19.26
C ASP A 34 6.15 -2.04 20.60
N LYS A 35 5.09 -1.38 21.07
CA LYS A 35 5.05 -0.75 22.39
C LYS A 35 5.15 -1.73 23.57
N ARG A 36 4.84 -2.99 23.37
CA ARG A 36 4.86 -4.02 24.41
C ARG A 36 6.09 -4.92 24.38
N LEU A 37 6.75 -4.99 23.24
CA LEU A 37 7.91 -5.84 23.03
C LEU A 37 9.19 -4.98 23.04
N LYS A 38 10.28 -5.52 23.56
CA LYS A 38 11.59 -4.85 23.50
C LYS A 38 12.07 -4.80 22.04
N HIS A 39 12.73 -3.71 21.64
CA HIS A 39 13.31 -3.56 20.30
C HIS A 39 14.50 -4.51 20.10
N THR A 40 14.20 -5.75 19.73
CA THR A 40 15.17 -6.78 19.36
C THR A 40 14.76 -7.41 18.03
N ILE A 41 15.72 -7.94 17.27
CA ILE A 41 15.43 -8.62 15.98
C ILE A 41 14.42 -9.75 16.18
N MET A 42 14.55 -10.53 17.24
CA MET A 42 13.63 -11.62 17.56
C MET A 42 12.18 -11.13 17.77
N ASN A 43 12.02 -10.04 18.51
CA ASN A 43 10.71 -9.46 18.76
C ASN A 43 10.13 -8.81 17.48
N GLY A 44 10.95 -8.23 16.62
CA GLY A 44 10.51 -7.76 15.28
C GLY A 44 9.97 -8.91 14.42
N MET A 45 10.67 -10.05 14.38
CA MET A 45 10.17 -11.25 13.70
C MET A 45 8.86 -11.75 14.32
N LEU A 46 8.76 -11.76 15.65
CA LEU A 46 7.54 -12.15 16.36
C LEU A 46 6.36 -11.22 16.03
N THR A 47 6.58 -9.91 16.04
CA THR A 47 5.57 -8.91 15.64
C THR A 47 5.08 -9.17 14.22
N TYR A 48 5.99 -9.39 13.28
CA TYR A 48 5.65 -9.71 11.90
C TYR A 48 4.79 -10.98 11.79
N VAL A 49 5.22 -12.08 12.40
CA VAL A 49 4.50 -13.37 12.37
C VAL A 49 3.12 -13.25 13.01
N LEU A 50 3.01 -12.57 14.16
CA LEU A 50 1.73 -12.35 14.84
C LEU A 50 0.77 -11.50 13.99
N THR A 51 1.27 -10.40 13.39
CA THR A 51 0.47 -9.54 12.53
C THR A 51 -0.04 -10.30 11.30
N CYS A 52 0.86 -11.02 10.60
CA CYS A 52 0.46 -11.87 9.48
C CYS A 52 -0.60 -12.90 9.89
N SER A 53 -0.41 -13.58 11.02
CA SER A 53 -1.33 -14.60 11.50
C SER A 53 -2.72 -14.04 11.79
N ILE A 54 -2.81 -12.87 12.42
CA ILE A 54 -4.08 -12.19 12.73
C ILE A 54 -4.83 -11.85 11.43
N PHE A 55 -4.14 -11.23 10.47
CA PHE A 55 -4.79 -10.82 9.22
C PHE A 55 -5.13 -11.98 8.30
N LEU A 56 -4.30 -13.03 8.23
CA LEU A 56 -4.60 -14.26 7.50
C LEU A 56 -5.78 -15.01 8.10
N PHE A 57 -5.84 -15.12 9.42
CA PHE A 57 -6.95 -15.77 10.13
C PHE A 57 -8.25 -14.99 9.95
N GLY A 58 -8.20 -13.65 10.06
CA GLY A 58 -9.35 -12.79 9.78
C GLY A 58 -9.85 -12.94 8.34
N THR A 59 -8.95 -12.95 7.37
CA THR A 59 -9.27 -13.18 5.96
C THR A 59 -9.90 -14.55 5.74
N PHE A 60 -9.35 -15.59 6.37
CA PHE A 60 -9.88 -16.95 6.32
C PHE A 60 -11.32 -17.01 6.85
N LEU A 61 -11.58 -16.46 8.04
CA LEU A 61 -12.92 -16.45 8.62
C LEU A 61 -13.92 -15.73 7.71
N LEU A 62 -13.57 -14.54 7.19
CA LEU A 62 -14.46 -13.75 6.35
C LEU A 62 -14.75 -14.43 5.01
N LEU A 63 -13.77 -15.12 4.41
CA LEU A 63 -13.96 -15.86 3.16
C LEU A 63 -14.83 -17.11 3.33
N HIS A 64 -14.95 -17.67 4.53
CA HIS A 64 -15.75 -18.86 4.80
C HIS A 64 -17.20 -18.57 5.19
N THR A 65 -17.61 -17.30 5.26
CA THR A 65 -19.02 -16.94 5.55
C THR A 65 -19.98 -17.27 4.40
N GLY A 66 -19.47 -17.58 3.19
CA GLY A 66 -20.26 -18.07 2.04
C GLY A 66 -21.33 -17.12 1.52
N SER A 67 -21.25 -15.82 1.85
CA SER A 67 -22.29 -14.83 1.61
C SER A 67 -21.85 -13.73 0.64
N LEU A 68 -22.78 -12.85 0.26
CA LEU A 68 -22.47 -11.61 -0.45
C LEU A 68 -21.36 -10.80 0.27
N LEU A 69 -21.30 -10.89 1.59
CA LEU A 69 -20.27 -10.27 2.43
C LEU A 69 -18.86 -10.73 2.04
N THR A 70 -18.69 -12.02 1.74
CA THR A 70 -17.42 -12.58 1.25
C THR A 70 -16.96 -11.90 -0.04
N ALA A 71 -17.87 -11.74 -1.00
CA ALA A 71 -17.55 -11.10 -2.29
C ALA A 71 -17.18 -9.62 -2.10
N VAL A 72 -17.93 -8.89 -1.28
CA VAL A 72 -17.65 -7.48 -0.95
C VAL A 72 -16.30 -7.34 -0.25
N PHE A 73 -16.01 -8.19 0.74
CA PHE A 73 -14.74 -8.16 1.45
C PHE A 73 -13.56 -8.50 0.52
N HIS A 74 -13.74 -9.47 -0.38
CA HIS A 74 -12.72 -9.83 -1.36
C HIS A 74 -12.35 -8.65 -2.27
N VAL A 75 -13.37 -7.95 -2.81
CA VAL A 75 -13.16 -6.74 -3.62
C VAL A 75 -12.53 -5.62 -2.78
N PHE A 76 -12.97 -5.43 -1.54
CA PHE A 76 -12.42 -4.42 -0.63
C PHE A 76 -10.95 -4.68 -0.32
N LEU A 77 -10.57 -5.93 -0.04
CA LEU A 77 -9.17 -6.31 0.23
C LEU A 77 -8.29 -6.06 -1.00
N LEU A 78 -8.75 -6.48 -2.18
CA LEU A 78 -8.06 -6.21 -3.44
C LEU A 78 -7.91 -4.70 -3.67
N LYS A 79 -8.98 -3.94 -3.53
CA LYS A 79 -8.99 -2.48 -3.70
C LYS A 79 -7.99 -1.80 -2.76
N SER A 80 -7.86 -2.27 -1.52
CA SER A 80 -6.93 -1.71 -0.53
C SER A 80 -5.45 -1.96 -0.86
N CYS A 81 -5.17 -2.84 -1.83
CA CYS A 81 -3.80 -3.09 -2.30
C CYS A 81 -3.40 -2.18 -3.47
N PHE A 82 -4.37 -1.54 -4.14
CA PHE A 82 -4.12 -0.64 -5.26
C PHE A 82 -4.09 0.82 -4.81
N ALA A 83 -3.22 1.61 -5.43
CA ALA A 83 -3.13 3.06 -5.26
C ALA A 83 -2.91 3.76 -6.62
N ILE A 84 -3.61 3.30 -7.67
CA ILE A 84 -3.46 3.81 -9.05
C ILE A 84 -3.86 5.28 -9.11
N SER A 85 -4.99 5.63 -8.49
CA SER A 85 -5.50 7.01 -8.44
C SER A 85 -4.53 7.95 -7.71
N SER A 86 -4.00 7.53 -6.56
CA SER A 86 -3.01 8.29 -5.79
C SER A 86 -1.72 8.49 -6.60
N LEU A 87 -1.23 7.44 -7.25
CA LEU A 87 -0.05 7.50 -8.11
C LEU A 87 -0.24 8.51 -9.26
N TYR A 88 -1.41 8.51 -9.91
CA TYR A 88 -1.73 9.47 -10.96
C TYR A 88 -1.68 10.93 -10.47
N VAL A 89 -2.22 11.19 -9.28
CA VAL A 89 -2.18 12.51 -8.64
C VAL A 89 -0.73 12.93 -8.36
N HIS A 90 0.11 12.04 -7.85
CA HIS A 90 1.52 12.32 -7.58
C HIS A 90 2.30 12.61 -8.86
N VAL A 91 2.10 11.85 -9.93
CA VAL A 91 2.68 12.13 -11.25
C VAL A 91 2.27 13.53 -11.74
N GLY A 92 0.99 13.87 -11.61
CA GLY A 92 0.48 15.20 -11.99
C GLY A 92 1.15 16.33 -11.21
N ARG A 93 1.36 16.16 -9.91
CA ARG A 93 2.04 17.15 -9.05
C ARG A 93 3.51 17.34 -9.41
N CYS A 94 4.20 16.30 -9.88
CA CYS A 94 5.61 16.39 -10.30
C CYS A 94 5.80 17.01 -11.69
N ARG A 95 4.71 17.30 -12.42
CA ARG A 95 4.76 18.04 -13.69
C ARG A 95 4.80 19.55 -13.45
N GLN A 96 5.91 20.05 -12.88
CA GLN A 96 6.11 21.46 -12.61
C GLN A 96 7.29 21.98 -13.44
N ASP A 97 7.11 23.14 -14.08
CA ASP A 97 8.18 23.79 -14.84
C ASP A 97 9.15 24.57 -13.94
N ASP A 98 8.67 25.10 -12.82
CA ASP A 98 9.50 25.79 -11.85
C ASP A 98 10.17 24.81 -10.88
N THR A 99 11.42 25.13 -10.50
CA THR A 99 12.22 24.28 -9.60
C THR A 99 11.66 24.27 -8.17
N VAL A 100 11.01 25.33 -7.75
CA VAL A 100 10.47 25.45 -6.37
C VAL A 100 9.24 24.54 -6.21
N GLY A 101 8.29 24.63 -7.13
CA GLY A 101 7.11 23.78 -7.15
C GLY A 101 7.47 22.29 -7.31
N LEU A 102 8.42 21.99 -8.22
CA LEU A 102 8.92 20.63 -8.40
C LEU A 102 9.54 20.09 -7.10
N ARG A 103 10.41 20.87 -6.44
CA ARG A 103 11.04 20.48 -5.16
C ARG A 103 10.00 20.17 -4.09
N LYS A 104 8.99 21.03 -3.95
CA LYS A 104 7.89 20.82 -3.01
C LYS A 104 7.10 19.54 -3.32
N ALA A 105 6.81 19.28 -4.61
CA ALA A 105 6.10 18.07 -5.02
C ALA A 105 6.93 16.81 -4.74
N VAL A 106 8.22 16.83 -5.10
CA VAL A 106 9.13 15.70 -4.91
C VAL A 106 9.38 15.41 -3.43
N SER A 107 9.57 16.44 -2.59
CA SER A 107 9.79 16.26 -1.15
C SER A 107 8.60 15.60 -0.41
N MET A 108 7.42 15.58 -1.02
CA MET A 108 6.24 14.89 -0.47
C MET A 108 6.22 13.38 -0.75
N ILE A 109 7.02 12.90 -1.71
CA ILE A 109 6.99 11.50 -2.16
C ILE A 109 8.31 10.77 -1.94
N VAL A 110 9.41 11.48 -1.69
CA VAL A 110 10.72 10.89 -1.40
C VAL A 110 11.10 11.08 0.07
N SER A 111 11.79 10.09 0.64
CA SER A 111 12.28 10.14 2.02
C SER A 111 13.62 10.87 2.18
N ARG A 112 14.33 11.16 1.06
CA ARG A 112 15.62 11.85 1.06
C ARG A 112 15.46 13.37 1.11
N ASP A 113 16.49 14.06 1.61
CA ASP A 113 16.55 15.53 1.56
C ASP A 113 16.64 16.03 0.11
N THR A 114 15.73 16.93 -0.26
CA THR A 114 15.61 17.51 -1.61
C THR A 114 16.12 18.95 -1.69
N THR A 115 16.61 19.54 -0.59
CA THR A 115 16.92 20.99 -0.50
C THR A 115 17.99 21.44 -1.48
N ASN A 116 19.01 20.60 -1.71
CA ASN A 116 20.16 20.92 -2.54
C ASN A 116 20.15 20.24 -3.94
N LEU A 117 19.09 19.52 -4.27
CA LEU A 117 19.00 18.82 -5.55
C LEU A 117 18.76 19.79 -6.70
N SER A 118 19.48 19.63 -7.81
CA SER A 118 19.20 20.31 -9.07
C SER A 118 17.87 19.87 -9.67
N LYS A 119 17.35 20.61 -10.65
CA LYS A 119 16.09 20.25 -11.34
C LYS A 119 16.16 18.85 -11.97
N GLY A 120 17.30 18.47 -12.56
CA GLY A 120 17.51 17.13 -13.14
C GLY A 120 17.47 16.02 -12.09
N GLU A 121 18.14 16.24 -10.94
CA GLU A 121 18.14 15.29 -9.83
C GLU A 121 16.75 15.14 -9.18
N LEU A 122 15.97 16.23 -9.11
CA LEU A 122 14.58 16.18 -8.64
C LEU A 122 13.70 15.32 -9.55
N TYR A 123 13.83 15.47 -10.88
CA TYR A 123 13.10 14.60 -11.82
C TYR A 123 13.56 13.15 -11.72
N SER A 124 14.85 12.89 -11.59
CA SER A 124 15.38 11.54 -11.43
C SER A 124 14.80 10.89 -10.15
N ALA A 125 14.82 11.61 -9.02
CA ALA A 125 14.26 11.15 -7.76
C ALA A 125 12.74 10.90 -7.85
N ALA A 126 12.00 11.77 -8.54
CA ALA A 126 10.57 11.58 -8.76
C ALA A 126 10.29 10.32 -9.59
N VAL A 127 11.00 10.13 -10.70
CA VAL A 127 10.81 8.96 -11.58
C VAL A 127 11.15 7.66 -10.85
N GLU A 128 12.26 7.62 -10.09
CA GLU A 128 12.65 6.49 -9.27
C GLU A 128 11.54 6.08 -8.29
N THR A 129 11.10 7.02 -7.46
CA THR A 129 10.06 6.77 -6.45
C THR A 129 8.70 6.42 -7.06
N LEU A 130 8.33 7.07 -8.16
CA LEU A 130 7.08 6.75 -8.86
C LEU A 130 7.13 5.36 -9.52
N ALA A 131 8.30 4.94 -10.04
CA ALA A 131 8.48 3.60 -10.57
C ALA A 131 8.41 2.52 -9.47
N GLU A 132 9.05 2.75 -8.31
CA GLU A 132 8.94 1.88 -7.13
C GLU A 132 7.48 1.76 -6.68
N ASN A 133 6.81 2.89 -6.48
CA ASN A 133 5.41 2.91 -6.08
C ASN A 133 4.49 2.23 -7.10
N TYR A 134 4.77 2.33 -8.40
CA TYR A 134 4.02 1.60 -9.43
C TYR A 134 4.19 0.09 -9.29
N VAL A 135 5.40 -0.39 -9.07
CA VAL A 135 5.66 -1.80 -8.84
C VAL A 135 4.89 -2.27 -7.60
N ASP A 136 4.99 -1.54 -6.49
CA ASP A 136 4.40 -1.93 -5.22
C ASP A 136 2.86 -1.80 -5.18
N SER A 137 2.31 -0.76 -5.79
CA SER A 137 0.87 -0.50 -5.69
C SER A 137 0.04 -0.98 -6.88
N VAL A 138 0.68 -1.52 -7.93
CA VAL A 138 -0.03 -2.02 -9.12
C VAL A 138 0.46 -3.42 -9.50
N LEU A 139 1.75 -3.59 -9.81
CA LEU A 139 2.26 -4.85 -10.34
C LEU A 139 2.30 -5.96 -9.28
N SER A 140 2.81 -5.67 -8.09
CA SER A 140 2.93 -6.66 -7.03
C SER A 140 1.58 -7.22 -6.57
N PRO A 141 0.54 -6.40 -6.31
CA PRO A 141 -0.78 -6.91 -5.98
C PRO A 141 -1.37 -7.82 -7.07
N ILE A 142 -1.23 -7.44 -8.35
CA ILE A 142 -1.70 -8.28 -9.46
C ILE A 142 -0.94 -9.61 -9.49
N PHE A 143 0.37 -9.56 -9.39
CA PHE A 143 1.24 -10.75 -9.42
C PHE A 143 0.90 -11.72 -8.29
N PHE A 144 0.88 -11.25 -7.04
CA PHE A 144 0.59 -12.10 -5.88
C PHE A 144 -0.84 -12.67 -5.93
N TYR A 145 -1.80 -11.87 -6.36
CA TYR A 145 -3.17 -12.32 -6.48
C TYR A 145 -3.36 -13.39 -7.57
N LEU A 146 -2.75 -13.20 -8.75
CA LEU A 146 -2.91 -14.14 -9.86
C LEU A 146 -2.20 -15.48 -9.64
N ILE A 147 -1.04 -15.47 -8.98
CA ILE A 147 -0.24 -16.67 -8.78
C ILE A 147 -0.65 -17.42 -7.51
N PHE A 148 -0.89 -16.72 -6.44
CA PHE A 148 -1.05 -17.33 -5.11
C PHE A 148 -2.43 -17.06 -4.48
N GLY A 149 -3.28 -16.26 -5.13
CA GLY A 149 -4.60 -15.93 -4.65
C GLY A 149 -4.63 -14.90 -3.52
N ILE A 150 -5.81 -14.78 -2.90
CA ILE A 150 -6.12 -13.71 -1.93
C ILE A 150 -5.31 -13.81 -0.63
N PHE A 151 -4.94 -15.01 -0.20
CA PHE A 151 -4.17 -15.20 1.04
C PHE A 151 -2.73 -14.69 0.90
N ALA A 152 -2.09 -14.93 -0.25
CA ALA A 152 -0.76 -14.40 -0.50
C ALA A 152 -0.76 -12.88 -0.64
N LEU A 153 -1.82 -12.32 -1.22
CA LEU A 153 -2.02 -10.88 -1.29
C LEU A 153 -2.16 -10.26 0.12
N ALA A 154 -2.91 -10.91 1.02
CA ALA A 154 -3.05 -10.47 2.41
C ALA A 154 -1.71 -10.51 3.16
N SER A 155 -0.89 -11.56 2.95
CA SER A 155 0.46 -11.64 3.52
C SER A 155 1.38 -10.57 2.95
N TRP A 156 1.34 -10.34 1.64
CA TRP A 156 2.13 -9.30 0.99
C TRP A 156 1.77 -7.90 1.52
N LEU A 157 0.49 -7.62 1.73
CA LEU A 157 0.03 -6.33 2.26
C LEU A 157 0.60 -6.04 3.67
N VAL A 158 0.79 -7.07 4.50
CA VAL A 158 1.46 -6.93 5.80
C VAL A 158 2.95 -6.70 5.62
N SER A 159 3.58 -7.40 4.66
CA SER A 159 5.04 -7.34 4.41
C SER A 159 5.51 -6.04 3.78
N SER A 160 4.65 -5.37 3.01
CA SER A 160 4.97 -4.12 2.31
C SER A 160 4.95 -2.88 3.24
N ARG A 161 4.81 -3.09 4.56
CA ARG A 161 4.79 -2.07 5.63
C ARG A 161 5.90 -2.29 6.62
#